data_cd51ecda99c1a5ae80247ca4e2edc399
#
_entry.id   cd51ecda99c1a5ae80247ca4e2edc399
#
_cell.length_a   1.000
_cell.length_b   1.000
_cell.length_c   1.000
_cell.angle_alpha   90.00
_cell.angle_beta   90.00
_cell.angle_gamma   90.00
#
_symmetry.space_group_name_H-M   'P 1'
#
loop_
_entity.id
_entity.type
_entity.pdbx_description
1 polymer ?
#
loop_
_entity_poly.entity_id
_entity_poly.type
_entity_poly.pdbx_seq_one_letter_code
_entity_poly.pdbx_strand_id
1 'polypeptide(L)'
;MTRVTFQEKYYPAVKETLYQAKLENGLTVSLLPKNDFNEVYGVVTVYVGSVDTEFTARDSKKKTYPKGIAHFLEHKLFERENSEDIMAAFTKLGADSNAFTSFTNTSYLFSTSDNVAECLDLLDELVTSFNITEESVEREKDIIQQEREMYQDDPDSCLFFKTLANLYPETPLASDIVGTEDSIEDISLEDLRDNFDEFYTPVNSQIFLVGNFDLELIQNYFSQKDIGGCIVQNPKEAIALHPVKKVESIRMDVASPKLAIGVRTNSDMGHQDCYRYSVLLRALFTMMFGWTSKRFQSLYETGKLDSSLSLEVEINRRFNFLMLTMDTKEPVSISHQFRKAIQNFATDSDVSEEHLDLIKSEIYGEFIHSMNSLEFIATQYQSHSDETPLFDLPKIIQEMTLDDVLEVGHHFIDNSEIVEFTIFPL
;
A
#
# COMPACT_ATOMS: atom_id res chain seq x y z
N MET A 1 -26.75 3.85 26.62
CA MET A 1 -25.77 3.70 25.54
C MET A 1 -26.09 2.39 24.84
N THR A 2 -26.33 2.41 23.54
CA THR A 2 -26.56 1.20 22.74
C THR A 2 -25.20 0.51 22.63
N ARG A 3 -25.12 -0.76 23.04
CA ARG A 3 -23.87 -1.54 22.91
C ARG A 3 -23.60 -1.76 21.42
N VAL A 4 -22.40 -1.43 20.95
CA VAL A 4 -21.96 -1.71 19.57
C VAL A 4 -22.02 -3.23 19.34
N THR A 5 -22.63 -3.64 18.23
CA THR A 5 -22.74 -5.06 17.86
C THR A 5 -21.64 -5.41 16.89
N PHE A 6 -20.71 -6.25 17.30
CA PHE A 6 -19.68 -6.80 16.45
C PHE A 6 -20.22 -8.02 15.69
N GLN A 7 -20.03 -8.04 14.38
CA GLN A 7 -20.28 -9.21 13.54
C GLN A 7 -19.08 -10.15 13.64
N GLU A 8 -19.34 -11.42 13.83
CA GLU A 8 -18.32 -12.47 13.92
C GLU A 8 -18.20 -13.20 12.59
N LYS A 9 -16.97 -13.34 12.08
CA LYS A 9 -16.67 -14.13 10.88
C LYS A 9 -15.51 -15.08 11.15
N TYR A 10 -15.78 -16.39 11.12
CA TYR A 10 -14.76 -17.42 11.26
C TYR A 10 -14.15 -17.78 9.91
N TYR A 11 -12.82 -17.84 9.84
CA TYR A 11 -12.03 -18.22 8.68
C TYR A 11 -11.36 -19.60 8.90
N PRO A 12 -11.94 -20.70 8.37
CA PRO A 12 -11.49 -22.06 8.67
C PRO A 12 -10.06 -22.37 8.23
N ALA A 13 -9.62 -21.77 7.12
CA ALA A 13 -8.30 -22.03 6.53
C ALA A 13 -7.14 -21.56 7.43
N VAL A 14 -7.35 -20.48 8.19
CA VAL A 14 -6.38 -19.91 9.12
C VAL A 14 -6.76 -20.13 10.57
N LYS A 15 -7.96 -20.68 10.83
CA LYS A 15 -8.55 -20.93 12.18
C LYS A 15 -8.68 -19.65 13.01
N GLU A 16 -8.95 -18.54 12.37
CA GLU A 16 -9.10 -17.23 13.01
C GLU A 16 -10.55 -16.76 13.01
N THR A 17 -10.90 -16.00 14.02
CA THR A 17 -12.22 -15.34 14.12
C THR A 17 -12.04 -13.83 14.14
N LEU A 18 -12.59 -13.17 13.16
CA LEU A 18 -12.59 -11.71 13.03
C LEU A 18 -13.89 -11.15 13.57
N TYR A 19 -13.81 -10.11 14.40
CA TYR A 19 -14.94 -9.35 14.91
C TYR A 19 -14.94 -7.96 14.29
N GLN A 20 -16.00 -7.59 13.58
CA GLN A 20 -16.12 -6.31 12.91
C GLN A 20 -17.34 -5.53 13.35
N ALA A 21 -17.20 -4.21 13.46
CA ALA A 21 -18.30 -3.30 13.68
C ALA A 21 -18.08 -2.01 12.89
N LYS A 22 -19.17 -1.41 12.39
CA LYS A 22 -19.18 -0.04 11.93
C LYS A 22 -19.90 0.80 12.98
N LEU A 23 -19.21 1.78 13.55
CA LEU A 23 -19.73 2.66 14.56
C LEU A 23 -20.73 3.68 13.97
N GLU A 24 -21.56 4.32 14.82
CA GLU A 24 -22.54 5.33 14.37
C GLU A 24 -21.86 6.56 13.72
N ASN A 25 -20.63 6.90 14.13
CA ASN A 25 -19.83 7.96 13.51
C ASN A 25 -19.19 7.54 12.17
N GLY A 26 -19.33 6.29 11.76
CA GLY A 26 -18.83 5.74 10.50
C GLY A 26 -17.50 5.00 10.58
N LEU A 27 -16.79 5.06 11.73
CA LEU A 27 -15.52 4.35 11.93
C LEU A 27 -15.74 2.83 11.81
N THR A 28 -14.92 2.16 11.02
CA THR A 28 -14.86 0.70 10.94
C THR A 28 -13.86 0.17 11.95
N VAL A 29 -14.28 -0.77 12.78
CA VAL A 29 -13.43 -1.42 13.79
C VAL A 29 -13.35 -2.92 13.49
N SER A 30 -12.14 -3.44 13.37
CA SER A 30 -11.85 -4.85 13.14
C SER A 30 -10.93 -5.38 14.23
N LEU A 31 -11.33 -6.47 14.90
CA LEU A 31 -10.62 -7.06 16.03
C LEU A 31 -10.30 -8.51 15.72
N LEU A 32 -9.03 -8.90 15.83
CA LEU A 32 -8.54 -10.26 15.62
C LEU A 32 -7.77 -10.75 16.86
N PRO A 33 -8.45 -11.36 17.85
CA PRO A 33 -7.76 -11.92 19.00
C PRO A 33 -6.85 -13.10 18.61
N LYS A 34 -5.56 -13.03 18.99
CA LYS A 34 -4.55 -14.09 18.80
C LYS A 34 -3.85 -14.38 20.13
N ASN A 35 -4.42 -15.29 20.92
CA ASN A 35 -3.98 -15.57 22.29
C ASN A 35 -2.64 -16.33 22.37
N ASP A 36 -2.11 -16.80 21.25
CA ASP A 36 -0.82 -17.46 21.10
C ASP A 36 0.35 -16.47 20.94
N PHE A 37 0.05 -15.17 20.84
CA PHE A 37 1.04 -14.10 20.85
C PHE A 37 1.14 -13.44 22.22
N ASN A 38 2.29 -12.80 22.51
CA ASN A 38 2.49 -11.99 23.73
C ASN A 38 2.38 -10.49 23.46
N GLU A 39 1.98 -10.12 22.29
CA GLU A 39 1.97 -8.75 21.77
C GLU A 39 0.62 -8.42 21.15
N VAL A 40 0.32 -7.14 21.09
CA VAL A 40 -0.83 -6.56 20.39
C VAL A 40 -0.33 -5.52 19.41
N TYR A 41 -0.83 -5.55 18.19
CA TYR A 41 -0.56 -4.59 17.15
C TYR A 41 -1.84 -3.85 16.78
N GLY A 42 -1.84 -2.53 16.89
CA GLY A 42 -2.97 -1.68 16.58
C GLY A 42 -2.63 -0.70 15.47
N VAL A 43 -3.50 -0.61 14.46
CA VAL A 43 -3.35 0.30 13.32
C VAL A 43 -4.62 1.09 13.11
N VAL A 44 -4.51 2.42 13.00
CA VAL A 44 -5.53 3.26 12.40
C VAL A 44 -5.07 3.65 11.00
N THR A 45 -5.92 3.41 10.01
CA THR A 45 -5.69 3.81 8.62
C THR A 45 -6.69 4.89 8.25
N VAL A 46 -6.17 6.01 7.77
CA VAL A 46 -6.95 7.09 7.14
C VAL A 46 -6.78 6.97 5.65
N TYR A 47 -7.89 6.90 4.91
CA TYR A 47 -7.86 6.73 3.45
C TYR A 47 -7.57 8.07 2.76
N VAL A 48 -6.35 8.56 2.94
CA VAL A 48 -5.73 9.67 2.22
C VAL A 48 -4.25 9.36 2.02
N GLY A 49 -3.76 9.49 0.79
CA GLY A 49 -2.37 9.20 0.45
C GLY A 49 -1.81 10.19 -0.56
N SER A 50 -0.63 9.88 -1.10
CA SER A 50 0.10 10.80 -1.98
C SER A 50 -0.63 11.14 -3.27
N VAL A 51 -1.60 10.33 -3.72
CA VAL A 51 -2.41 10.61 -4.93
C VAL A 51 -3.63 11.49 -4.67
N ASP A 52 -3.93 11.82 -3.42
CA ASP A 52 -5.10 12.64 -3.03
C ASP A 52 -4.78 14.14 -3.05
N THR A 53 -4.04 14.60 -4.06
CA THR A 53 -3.71 16.01 -4.25
C THR A 53 -4.75 16.80 -5.04
N GLU A 54 -5.56 16.10 -5.86
CA GLU A 54 -6.65 16.71 -6.63
C GLU A 54 -7.93 15.90 -6.44
N PHE A 55 -8.99 16.53 -5.94
CA PHE A 55 -10.24 15.84 -5.64
C PHE A 55 -11.42 16.79 -5.55
N THR A 56 -12.63 16.24 -5.51
CA THR A 56 -13.86 16.98 -5.22
C THR A 56 -14.17 16.90 -3.72
N ALA A 57 -14.01 18.01 -3.01
CA ALA A 57 -14.23 18.09 -1.57
C ALA A 57 -15.71 17.86 -1.18
N ARG A 58 -15.98 17.66 0.11
CA ARG A 58 -17.33 17.46 0.65
C ARG A 58 -18.32 18.58 0.31
N ASP A 59 -17.85 19.82 0.16
CA ASP A 59 -18.65 20.97 -0.29
C ASP A 59 -18.84 21.04 -1.81
N SER A 60 -18.45 19.97 -2.55
CA SER A 60 -18.53 19.85 -4.01
C SER A 60 -17.60 20.80 -4.78
N LYS A 61 -16.62 21.42 -4.13
CA LYS A 61 -15.59 22.20 -4.81
C LYS A 61 -14.40 21.33 -5.15
N LYS A 62 -13.78 21.62 -6.29
CA LYS A 62 -12.47 21.05 -6.61
C LYS A 62 -11.40 21.70 -5.74
N LYS A 63 -10.58 20.88 -5.09
CA LYS A 63 -9.43 21.29 -4.30
C LYS A 63 -8.17 20.69 -4.90
N THR A 64 -7.08 21.42 -4.75
CA THR A 64 -5.74 20.97 -5.16
C THR A 64 -4.78 21.33 -4.03
N TYR A 65 -4.00 20.33 -3.59
CA TYR A 65 -2.96 20.51 -2.58
C TYR A 65 -1.57 20.30 -3.18
N PRO A 66 -0.52 20.87 -2.59
CA PRO A 66 0.85 20.52 -2.92
C PRO A 66 1.11 19.01 -2.78
N LYS A 67 1.95 18.46 -3.68
CA LYS A 67 2.36 17.06 -3.58
C LYS A 67 3.18 16.85 -2.31
N GLY A 68 3.03 15.65 -1.69
CA GLY A 68 3.68 15.35 -0.42
C GLY A 68 2.87 15.76 0.82
N ILE A 69 1.71 16.43 0.67
CA ILE A 69 0.93 16.93 1.81
C ILE A 69 0.51 15.83 2.78
N ALA A 70 0.13 14.64 2.28
CA ALA A 70 -0.27 13.52 3.14
C ALA A 70 0.89 13.01 4.00
N HIS A 71 2.07 12.88 3.42
CA HIS A 71 3.30 12.50 4.12
C HIS A 71 3.75 13.60 5.10
N PHE A 72 3.70 14.86 4.68
CA PHE A 72 4.01 15.99 5.56
C PHE A 72 3.09 16.00 6.80
N LEU A 73 1.80 15.77 6.59
CA LEU A 73 0.83 15.71 7.68
C LEU A 73 1.08 14.51 8.60
N GLU A 74 1.49 13.36 8.05
CA GLU A 74 1.91 12.20 8.83
C GLU A 74 2.98 12.56 9.85
N HIS A 75 4.08 13.22 9.44
CA HIS A 75 5.14 13.70 10.33
C HIS A 75 4.61 14.64 11.41
N LYS A 76 3.72 15.56 11.04
CA LYS A 76 3.28 16.63 11.94
C LYS A 76 2.27 16.20 12.99
N LEU A 77 1.49 15.13 12.77
CA LEU A 77 0.51 14.67 13.75
C LEU A 77 1.11 14.05 15.00
N PHE A 78 2.41 13.73 15.01
CA PHE A 78 3.13 13.30 16.21
C PHE A 78 3.38 14.44 17.22
N GLU A 79 3.19 15.71 16.83
CA GLU A 79 3.36 16.86 17.74
C GLU A 79 2.13 17.10 18.62
N ARG A 80 2.37 17.38 19.92
CA ARG A 80 1.37 17.80 20.91
C ARG A 80 1.45 19.30 21.19
N GLU A 81 0.42 19.84 21.87
CA GLU A 81 0.30 21.26 22.22
C GLU A 81 1.56 21.88 22.87
N ASN A 82 2.34 21.11 23.63
CA ASN A 82 3.54 21.58 24.30
C ASN A 82 4.84 21.27 23.52
N SER A 83 4.76 21.02 22.22
CA SER A 83 5.86 20.53 21.39
C SER A 83 6.46 19.22 21.94
N GLU A 84 5.71 18.47 22.74
CA GLU A 84 6.07 17.10 23.12
C GLU A 84 5.73 16.15 21.97
N ASP A 85 6.52 15.10 21.82
CA ASP A 85 6.28 14.05 20.85
C ASP A 85 5.38 12.97 21.48
N ILE A 86 4.28 12.61 20.81
CA ILE A 86 3.36 11.56 21.27
C ILE A 86 4.05 10.18 21.33
N MET A 87 5.12 9.95 20.53
CA MET A 87 5.96 8.75 20.61
C MET A 87 6.54 8.55 22.02
N ALA A 88 6.89 9.65 22.71
CA ALA A 88 7.35 9.57 24.09
C ALA A 88 6.25 9.11 25.06
N ALA A 89 4.98 9.35 24.75
CA ALA A 89 3.86 8.83 25.53
C ALA A 89 3.65 7.33 25.31
N PHE A 90 3.76 6.85 24.06
CA PHE A 90 3.76 5.40 23.76
C PHE A 90 4.91 4.69 24.49
N THR A 91 6.12 5.24 24.41
CA THR A 91 7.30 4.67 25.09
C THR A 91 7.09 4.57 26.62
N LYS A 92 6.44 5.55 27.25
CA LYS A 92 6.11 5.50 28.69
C LYS A 92 5.14 4.36 29.05
N LEU A 93 4.31 3.92 28.09
CA LEU A 93 3.41 2.78 28.23
C LEU A 93 4.10 1.45 27.90
N GLY A 94 5.37 1.46 27.49
CA GLY A 94 6.10 0.28 27.02
C GLY A 94 5.69 -0.15 25.60
N ALA A 95 5.20 0.79 24.81
CA ALA A 95 4.79 0.58 23.43
C ALA A 95 5.76 1.25 22.45
N ASP A 96 5.91 0.63 21.27
CA ASP A 96 6.53 1.26 20.10
C ASP A 96 5.42 1.83 19.20
N SER A 97 5.71 2.92 18.50
CA SER A 97 4.77 3.54 17.56
C SER A 97 5.48 3.95 16.29
N ASN A 98 4.76 3.91 15.18
CA ASN A 98 5.24 4.27 13.86
C ASN A 98 4.09 4.78 12.98
N ALA A 99 4.42 5.33 11.80
CA ALA A 99 3.45 5.65 10.77
C ALA A 99 4.05 5.42 9.38
N PHE A 100 3.20 5.37 8.38
CA PHE A 100 3.62 5.36 6.98
C PHE A 100 2.53 5.92 6.08
N THR A 101 2.93 6.60 5.01
CA THR A 101 2.06 7.07 3.94
C THR A 101 2.29 6.24 2.69
N SER A 102 1.19 5.78 2.07
CA SER A 102 1.19 5.11 0.78
C SER A 102 0.57 5.99 -0.31
N PHE A 103 0.33 5.42 -1.49
CA PHE A 103 -0.38 6.13 -2.55
C PHE A 103 -1.82 6.49 -2.17
N THR A 104 -2.51 5.65 -1.39
CA THR A 104 -3.96 5.76 -1.14
C THR A 104 -4.36 5.91 0.31
N ASN A 105 -3.45 5.71 1.24
CA ASN A 105 -3.71 5.78 2.68
C ASN A 105 -2.50 6.23 3.48
N THR A 106 -2.78 6.75 4.69
CA THR A 106 -1.79 7.02 5.74
C THR A 106 -2.20 6.22 6.96
N SER A 107 -1.26 5.47 7.53
CA SER A 107 -1.50 4.56 8.66
C SER A 107 -0.62 4.94 9.84
N TYR A 108 -1.21 4.94 11.03
CA TYR A 108 -0.54 5.15 12.32
C TYR A 108 -0.71 3.87 13.14
N LEU A 109 0.33 3.44 13.81
CA LEU A 109 0.34 2.13 14.43
C LEU A 109 1.10 2.12 15.76
N PHE A 110 0.76 1.14 16.58
CA PHE A 110 1.54 0.80 17.77
C PHE A 110 1.68 -0.72 17.92
N SER A 111 2.76 -1.12 18.60
CA SER A 111 2.89 -2.46 19.16
C SER A 111 3.12 -2.39 20.67
N THR A 112 2.49 -3.27 21.41
CA THR A 112 2.61 -3.31 22.88
C THR A 112 2.33 -4.70 23.44
N SER A 113 2.88 -5.00 24.62
CA SER A 113 2.52 -6.20 25.39
C SER A 113 1.50 -5.93 26.51
N ASP A 114 1.20 -4.65 26.80
CA ASP A 114 0.30 -4.23 27.88
C ASP A 114 -0.31 -2.85 27.55
N ASN A 115 -1.21 -2.32 28.39
CA ASN A 115 -1.77 -0.97 28.28
C ASN A 115 -2.46 -0.68 26.92
N VAL A 116 -3.16 -1.70 26.36
CA VAL A 116 -3.75 -1.62 25.01
C VAL A 116 -4.77 -0.49 24.91
N ALA A 117 -5.61 -0.28 25.93
CA ALA A 117 -6.63 0.77 25.91
C ALA A 117 -6.00 2.17 25.91
N GLU A 118 -4.97 2.38 26.70
CA GLU A 118 -4.20 3.63 26.76
C GLU A 118 -3.47 3.89 25.45
N CYS A 119 -2.93 2.85 24.80
CA CYS A 119 -2.32 2.98 23.47
C CYS A 119 -3.38 3.32 22.41
N LEU A 120 -4.59 2.77 22.50
CA LEU A 120 -5.70 3.16 21.63
C LEU A 120 -6.14 4.61 21.85
N ASP A 121 -6.09 5.13 23.08
CA ASP A 121 -6.36 6.56 23.36
C ASP A 121 -5.31 7.46 22.72
N LEU A 122 -4.02 7.07 22.75
CA LEU A 122 -2.95 7.82 22.06
C LEU A 122 -3.09 7.75 20.54
N LEU A 123 -3.49 6.61 20.00
CA LEU A 123 -3.73 6.44 18.57
C LEU A 123 -4.93 7.28 18.09
N ASP A 124 -6.00 7.36 18.91
CA ASP A 124 -7.14 8.24 18.67
C ASP A 124 -6.72 9.72 18.71
N GLU A 125 -5.89 10.11 19.68
CA GLU A 125 -5.33 11.48 19.78
C GLU A 125 -4.57 11.87 18.52
N LEU A 126 -3.73 10.97 17.96
CA LEU A 126 -2.96 11.20 16.72
C LEU A 126 -3.84 11.62 15.55
N VAL A 127 -5.00 10.97 15.36
CA VAL A 127 -5.85 11.19 14.19
C VAL A 127 -7.01 12.15 14.42
N THR A 128 -7.17 12.65 15.64
CA THR A 128 -8.27 13.58 16.00
C THR A 128 -7.78 14.95 16.47
N SER A 129 -6.48 15.10 16.79
CA SER A 129 -5.90 16.33 17.33
C SER A 129 -4.99 17.00 16.30
N PHE A 130 -5.16 18.32 16.13
CA PHE A 130 -4.32 19.11 15.22
C PHE A 130 -3.63 20.22 16.01
N ASN A 131 -2.36 20.01 16.38
CA ASN A 131 -1.56 20.90 17.23
C ASN A 131 -0.40 21.57 16.48
N ILE A 132 -0.47 21.59 15.15
CA ILE A 132 0.58 22.08 14.25
C ILE A 132 0.63 23.62 14.27
N THR A 133 1.84 24.19 14.28
CA THR A 133 2.10 25.62 14.22
C THR A 133 2.89 25.99 12.97
N GLU A 134 2.84 27.26 12.52
CA GLU A 134 3.62 27.73 11.37
C GLU A 134 5.13 27.48 11.58
N GLU A 135 5.64 27.76 12.77
CA GLU A 135 7.06 27.53 13.09
C GLU A 135 7.45 26.06 12.98
N SER A 136 6.56 25.16 13.37
CA SER A 136 6.73 23.72 13.28
C SER A 136 6.70 23.24 11.82
N VAL A 137 5.84 23.82 10.97
CA VAL A 137 5.80 23.53 9.52
C VAL A 137 7.11 23.95 8.87
N GLU A 138 7.62 25.16 9.12
CA GLU A 138 8.87 25.63 8.51
C GLU A 138 10.08 24.77 8.89
N ARG A 139 10.14 24.28 10.14
CA ARG A 139 11.20 23.34 10.54
C ARG A 139 11.10 21.99 9.84
N GLU A 140 9.89 21.50 9.62
CA GLU A 140 9.69 20.19 9.00
C GLU A 140 10.06 20.16 7.53
N LYS A 141 9.90 21.30 6.82
CA LYS A 141 10.31 21.40 5.42
C LYS A 141 11.75 20.96 5.21
N ASP A 142 12.67 21.45 6.06
CA ASP A 142 14.09 21.09 5.98
C ASP A 142 14.32 19.58 6.21
N ILE A 143 13.56 18.96 7.12
CA ILE A 143 13.69 17.54 7.45
C ILE A 143 13.20 16.69 6.26
N ILE A 144 12.01 17.01 5.73
CA ILE A 144 11.43 16.28 4.60
C ILE A 144 12.26 16.49 3.31
N GLN A 145 12.86 17.67 3.11
CA GLN A 145 13.78 17.89 1.99
C GLN A 145 15.01 16.96 2.08
N GLN A 146 15.58 16.78 3.28
CA GLN A 146 16.71 15.85 3.48
C GLN A 146 16.29 14.39 3.24
N GLU A 147 15.10 14.01 3.68
CA GLU A 147 14.56 12.69 3.41
C GLU A 147 14.34 12.46 1.92
N ARG A 148 13.77 13.44 1.21
CA ARG A 148 13.61 13.40 -0.24
C ARG A 148 14.95 13.22 -0.96
N GLU A 149 15.98 13.96 -0.56
CA GLU A 149 17.34 13.81 -1.13
C GLU A 149 17.87 12.39 -0.92
N MET A 150 17.67 11.81 0.27
CA MET A 150 18.07 10.43 0.56
C MET A 150 17.38 9.42 -0.40
N TYR A 151 16.07 9.57 -0.65
CA TYR A 151 15.37 8.70 -1.60
C TYR A 151 15.81 8.92 -3.05
N GLN A 152 16.16 10.15 -3.44
CA GLN A 152 16.66 10.44 -4.77
C GLN A 152 18.05 9.87 -5.03
N ASP A 153 18.87 9.75 -3.99
CA ASP A 153 20.20 9.16 -4.07
C ASP A 153 20.15 7.61 -4.01
N ASP A 154 19.03 7.02 -3.59
CA ASP A 154 18.83 5.58 -3.61
C ASP A 154 18.44 5.09 -5.02
N PRO A 155 19.28 4.23 -5.67
CA PRO A 155 19.01 3.80 -7.03
C PRO A 155 17.73 2.98 -7.19
N ASP A 156 17.31 2.21 -6.18
CA ASP A 156 16.11 1.37 -6.27
C ASP A 156 14.84 2.22 -6.16
N SER A 157 14.80 3.19 -5.24
CA SER A 157 13.74 4.20 -5.16
C SER A 157 13.64 5.02 -6.43
N CYS A 158 14.78 5.48 -6.96
CA CYS A 158 14.85 6.22 -8.21
C CYS A 158 14.31 5.38 -9.38
N LEU A 159 14.72 4.11 -9.48
CA LEU A 159 14.24 3.18 -10.51
C LEU A 159 12.72 3.03 -10.47
N PHE A 160 12.16 2.82 -9.27
CA PHE A 160 10.73 2.65 -9.06
C PHE A 160 9.93 3.90 -9.44
N PHE A 161 10.23 5.05 -8.83
CA PHE A 161 9.44 6.27 -9.04
C PHE A 161 9.60 6.85 -10.45
N LYS A 162 10.77 6.74 -11.08
CA LYS A 162 10.95 7.14 -12.47
C LYS A 162 10.19 6.26 -13.45
N THR A 163 10.11 4.95 -13.18
CA THR A 163 9.29 4.03 -13.98
C THR A 163 7.81 4.36 -13.82
N LEU A 164 7.37 4.64 -12.59
CA LEU A 164 5.99 5.02 -12.32
C LEU A 164 5.62 6.37 -12.96
N ALA A 165 6.53 7.35 -12.94
CA ALA A 165 6.37 8.63 -13.65
C ALA A 165 6.25 8.44 -15.17
N ASN A 166 6.94 7.46 -15.74
CA ASN A 166 6.81 7.11 -17.17
C ASN A 166 5.47 6.41 -17.48
N LEU A 167 4.94 5.62 -16.56
CA LEU A 167 3.61 5.00 -16.67
C LEU A 167 2.47 6.01 -16.51
N TYR A 168 2.61 6.98 -15.60
CA TYR A 168 1.57 7.92 -15.21
C TYR A 168 2.05 9.39 -15.28
N PRO A 169 2.56 9.84 -16.45
CA PRO A 169 3.05 11.23 -16.58
C PRO A 169 1.93 12.24 -16.30
N GLU A 170 2.30 13.39 -15.76
CA GLU A 170 1.38 14.50 -15.45
C GLU A 170 0.26 14.16 -14.43
N THR A 171 0.50 13.15 -13.58
CA THR A 171 -0.43 12.74 -12.52
C THR A 171 0.26 12.80 -11.15
N PRO A 172 -0.48 12.70 -10.03
CA PRO A 172 0.15 12.59 -8.72
C PRO A 172 1.12 11.39 -8.58
N LEU A 173 0.85 10.27 -9.26
CA LEU A 173 1.74 9.10 -9.31
C LEU A 173 3.09 9.35 -10.00
N ALA A 174 3.24 10.43 -10.75
CA ALA A 174 4.52 10.79 -11.35
C ALA A 174 5.53 11.38 -10.35
N SER A 175 5.13 11.56 -9.11
CA SER A 175 5.98 12.12 -8.05
C SER A 175 6.15 11.11 -6.92
N ASP A 176 7.27 11.22 -6.22
CA ASP A 176 7.49 10.51 -4.97
C ASP A 176 6.40 10.83 -3.93
N ILE A 177 6.18 9.91 -2.99
CA ILE A 177 5.23 10.08 -1.88
C ILE A 177 5.58 11.30 -1.02
N VAL A 178 6.87 11.57 -0.82
CA VAL A 178 7.35 12.74 -0.07
C VAL A 178 7.12 14.07 -0.79
N GLY A 179 6.81 14.04 -2.08
CA GLY A 179 6.61 15.23 -2.92
C GLY A 179 7.84 15.67 -3.70
N THR A 180 7.83 16.92 -4.16
CA THR A 180 8.94 17.58 -4.88
C THR A 180 9.49 18.71 -4.04
N GLU A 181 10.72 19.19 -4.35
CA GLU A 181 11.34 20.33 -3.68
C GLU A 181 10.39 21.53 -3.62
N ASP A 182 9.89 21.96 -4.79
CA ASP A 182 8.98 23.09 -4.90
C ASP A 182 7.67 22.84 -4.12
N SER A 183 7.10 21.61 -4.21
CA SER A 183 5.82 21.33 -3.56
C SER A 183 5.91 21.27 -2.04
N ILE A 184 7.04 20.82 -1.48
CA ILE A 184 7.29 20.84 -0.03
C ILE A 184 7.39 22.27 0.49
N GLU A 185 8.08 23.16 -0.25
CA GLU A 185 8.16 24.57 0.10
C GLU A 185 6.79 25.28 0.06
N ASP A 186 5.93 24.87 -0.86
CA ASP A 186 4.59 25.46 -1.04
C ASP A 186 3.58 24.99 0.02
N ILE A 187 3.86 23.92 0.80
CA ILE A 187 2.95 23.44 1.85
C ILE A 187 2.81 24.49 2.95
N SER A 188 1.57 24.89 3.23
CA SER A 188 1.23 25.83 4.29
C SER A 188 0.47 25.18 5.44
N LEU A 189 0.45 25.84 6.60
CA LEU A 189 -0.37 25.42 7.75
C LEU A 189 -1.86 25.35 7.39
N GLU A 190 -2.33 26.25 6.50
CA GLU A 190 -3.72 26.27 6.04
C GLU A 190 -4.03 25.02 5.21
N ASP A 191 -3.14 24.64 4.30
CA ASP A 191 -3.29 23.42 3.48
C ASP A 191 -3.33 22.15 4.36
N LEU A 192 -2.43 22.07 5.35
CA LEU A 192 -2.38 20.94 6.29
C LEU A 192 -3.67 20.84 7.12
N ARG A 193 -4.18 21.98 7.63
CA ARG A 193 -5.44 22.00 8.39
C ARG A 193 -6.63 21.63 7.52
N ASP A 194 -6.71 22.17 6.32
CA ASP A 194 -7.80 21.88 5.39
C ASP A 194 -7.79 20.39 4.94
N ASN A 195 -6.60 19.82 4.72
CA ASN A 195 -6.42 18.39 4.43
C ASN A 195 -6.85 17.53 5.61
N PHE A 196 -6.43 17.88 6.84
CA PHE A 196 -6.82 17.18 8.04
C PHE A 196 -8.34 17.21 8.23
N ASP A 197 -8.95 18.38 8.16
CA ASP A 197 -10.40 18.56 8.35
C ASP A 197 -11.21 17.78 7.28
N GLU A 198 -10.68 17.64 6.07
CA GLU A 198 -11.34 16.92 4.97
C GLU A 198 -11.26 15.41 5.14
N PHE A 199 -10.08 14.87 5.46
CA PHE A 199 -9.81 13.43 5.37
C PHE A 199 -9.75 12.71 6.72
N TYR A 200 -9.33 13.37 7.81
CA TYR A 200 -9.21 12.73 9.13
C TYR A 200 -10.56 12.67 9.84
N THR A 201 -11.42 11.87 9.29
CA THR A 201 -12.80 11.69 9.77
C THR A 201 -13.07 10.20 10.02
N PRO A 202 -13.90 9.86 11.02
CA PRO A 202 -14.21 8.46 11.35
C PRO A 202 -14.69 7.62 10.15
N VAL A 203 -15.51 8.23 9.26
CA VAL A 203 -16.04 7.54 8.08
C VAL A 203 -14.98 7.22 7.03
N ASN A 204 -13.88 7.97 7.02
CA ASN A 204 -12.72 7.78 6.14
C ASN A 204 -11.58 7.01 6.84
N SER A 205 -11.88 6.39 7.98
CA SER A 205 -10.86 5.72 8.78
C SER A 205 -11.31 4.33 9.18
N GLN A 206 -10.32 3.49 9.44
CA GLN A 206 -10.51 2.14 9.95
C GLN A 206 -9.48 1.88 11.05
N ILE A 207 -9.91 1.15 12.09
CA ILE A 207 -9.01 0.61 13.11
C ILE A 207 -8.96 -0.90 12.98
N PHE A 208 -7.76 -1.46 12.99
CA PHE A 208 -7.52 -2.89 13.10
C PHE A 208 -6.66 -3.18 14.33
N LEU A 209 -7.11 -4.12 15.15
CA LEU A 209 -6.37 -4.59 16.32
C LEU A 209 -6.18 -6.09 16.23
N VAL A 210 -4.93 -6.56 16.35
CA VAL A 210 -4.58 -7.97 16.31
C VAL A 210 -3.61 -8.34 17.42
N GLY A 211 -3.78 -9.50 18.03
CA GLY A 211 -2.88 -10.01 19.07
C GLY A 211 -3.60 -10.46 20.33
N ASN A 212 -2.89 -10.49 21.44
CA ASN A 212 -3.38 -11.02 22.72
C ASN A 212 -4.01 -9.92 23.58
N PHE A 213 -5.30 -9.71 23.42
CA PHE A 213 -6.08 -8.73 24.19
C PHE A 213 -7.40 -9.30 24.68
N ASP A 214 -7.97 -8.71 25.74
CA ASP A 214 -9.31 -9.04 26.22
C ASP A 214 -10.37 -8.47 25.26
N LEU A 215 -11.02 -9.36 24.52
CA LEU A 215 -12.00 -8.99 23.50
C LEU A 215 -13.19 -8.22 24.09
N GLU A 216 -13.72 -8.63 25.25
CA GLU A 216 -14.87 -7.97 25.87
C GLU A 216 -14.51 -6.56 26.35
N LEU A 217 -13.32 -6.39 26.93
CA LEU A 217 -12.80 -5.10 27.33
C LEU A 217 -12.70 -4.14 26.14
N ILE A 218 -12.10 -4.60 25.03
CA ILE A 218 -11.90 -3.77 23.82
C ILE A 218 -13.23 -3.47 23.11
N GLN A 219 -14.17 -4.42 23.04
CA GLN A 219 -15.51 -4.16 22.51
C GLN A 219 -16.27 -3.11 23.35
N ASN A 220 -16.11 -3.16 24.68
CA ASN A 220 -16.69 -2.16 25.57
C ASN A 220 -16.02 -0.79 25.42
N TYR A 221 -14.68 -0.73 25.20
CA TYR A 221 -13.95 0.50 24.90
C TYR A 221 -14.55 1.21 23.68
N PHE A 222 -14.70 0.53 22.54
CA PHE A 222 -15.29 1.12 21.34
C PHE A 222 -16.77 1.48 21.49
N SER A 223 -17.53 0.74 22.29
CA SER A 223 -18.92 1.07 22.59
C SER A 223 -19.08 2.38 23.37
N GLN A 224 -18.06 2.78 24.14
CA GLN A 224 -18.05 4.06 24.88
C GLN A 224 -17.58 5.24 23.99
N LYS A 225 -16.74 4.96 22.99
CA LYS A 225 -16.22 5.94 22.03
C LYS A 225 -17.17 6.24 20.88
N ASP A 226 -18.25 5.46 20.72
CA ASP A 226 -19.23 5.66 19.65
C ASP A 226 -20.10 6.91 19.93
N ILE A 227 -19.58 8.04 19.50
CA ILE A 227 -20.23 9.35 19.59
C ILE A 227 -20.75 9.68 18.21
N GLY A 228 -22.06 9.59 18.00
CA GLY A 228 -22.72 9.68 16.69
C GLY A 228 -22.43 10.92 15.86
N GLY A 229 -22.67 10.80 14.58
CA GLY A 229 -22.51 11.85 13.56
C GLY A 229 -21.69 11.34 12.37
N CYS A 230 -22.34 10.64 11.43
CA CYS A 230 -21.67 10.18 10.21
C CYS A 230 -21.56 11.32 9.21
N ILE A 231 -20.37 11.58 8.70
CA ILE A 231 -20.10 12.51 7.61
C ILE A 231 -19.97 11.67 6.33
N VAL A 232 -20.70 12.06 5.27
CA VAL A 232 -20.57 11.39 3.95
C VAL A 232 -19.39 12.00 3.21
N GLN A 233 -18.52 11.15 2.67
CA GLN A 233 -17.44 11.58 1.78
C GLN A 233 -17.81 11.37 0.32
N ASN A 234 -17.24 12.20 -0.56
CA ASN A 234 -17.36 12.00 -1.98
C ASN A 234 -16.46 10.82 -2.43
N PRO A 235 -16.91 10.03 -3.42
CA PRO A 235 -16.07 8.97 -3.99
C PRO A 235 -14.82 9.58 -4.63
N LYS A 236 -13.70 8.90 -4.49
CA LYS A 236 -12.43 9.28 -5.10
C LYS A 236 -12.44 8.92 -6.59
N GLU A 237 -11.95 9.84 -7.43
CA GLU A 237 -11.88 9.67 -8.86
C GLU A 237 -10.67 8.78 -9.26
N ALA A 238 -10.80 8.10 -10.40
CA ALA A 238 -9.67 7.38 -11.00
C ALA A 238 -8.60 8.35 -11.51
N ILE A 239 -7.33 7.93 -11.47
CA ILE A 239 -6.22 8.70 -11.97
C ILE A 239 -6.31 8.80 -13.51
N ALA A 240 -6.13 10.01 -14.05
CA ALA A 240 -6.17 10.25 -15.48
C ALA A 240 -5.06 9.49 -16.22
N LEU A 241 -5.40 8.94 -17.38
CA LEU A 241 -4.44 8.24 -18.23
C LEU A 241 -3.90 9.17 -19.31
N HIS A 242 -2.60 9.46 -19.26
CA HIS A 242 -1.86 10.20 -20.28
C HIS A 242 -0.97 9.26 -21.09
N PRO A 243 -0.52 9.66 -22.30
CA PRO A 243 0.43 8.86 -23.09
C PRO A 243 1.71 8.57 -22.30
N VAL A 244 2.11 7.31 -22.24
CA VAL A 244 3.30 6.87 -21.49
C VAL A 244 4.61 7.31 -22.15
N LYS A 245 5.67 7.46 -21.37
CA LYS A 245 7.03 7.62 -21.85
C LYS A 245 7.69 6.24 -21.93
N LYS A 246 7.76 5.68 -23.15
CA LYS A 246 8.06 4.25 -23.36
C LYS A 246 9.45 3.82 -22.91
N VAL A 247 10.47 4.68 -23.06
CA VAL A 247 11.87 4.36 -22.76
C VAL A 247 12.56 5.57 -22.20
N GLU A 248 13.23 5.40 -21.08
CA GLU A 248 14.09 6.41 -20.47
C GLU A 248 15.28 5.76 -19.78
N SER A 249 16.37 6.50 -19.66
CA SER A 249 17.53 6.04 -18.88
C SER A 249 18.28 7.21 -18.26
N ILE A 250 18.96 6.92 -17.17
CA ILE A 250 19.87 7.84 -16.48
C ILE A 250 21.17 7.13 -16.11
N ARG A 251 22.10 7.87 -15.53
CA ARG A 251 23.34 7.33 -14.95
C ARG A 251 23.39 7.67 -13.47
N MET A 252 23.78 6.68 -12.66
CA MET A 252 24.01 6.83 -11.22
C MET A 252 25.25 6.03 -10.80
N ASP A 253 25.70 6.21 -9.57
CA ASP A 253 26.79 5.41 -8.99
C ASP A 253 26.25 4.04 -8.56
N VAL A 254 26.21 3.11 -9.51
CA VAL A 254 25.75 1.74 -9.31
C VAL A 254 26.78 0.74 -9.85
N ALA A 255 26.86 -0.43 -9.22
CA ALA A 255 27.84 -1.46 -9.61
C ALA A 255 27.46 -2.18 -10.92
N SER A 256 26.16 -2.31 -11.19
CA SER A 256 25.62 -2.92 -12.41
C SER A 256 24.40 -2.15 -12.89
N PRO A 257 24.04 -2.23 -14.17
CA PRO A 257 22.82 -1.59 -14.66
C PRO A 257 21.59 -2.18 -13.96
N LYS A 258 20.65 -1.29 -13.58
CA LYS A 258 19.33 -1.63 -13.04
C LYS A 258 18.27 -1.39 -14.09
N LEU A 259 17.37 -2.35 -14.27
CA LEU A 259 16.29 -2.31 -15.26
C LEU A 259 14.94 -2.41 -14.56
N ALA A 260 14.02 -1.54 -14.92
CA ALA A 260 12.61 -1.70 -14.60
C ALA A 260 11.76 -1.81 -15.87
N ILE A 261 10.78 -2.71 -15.85
CA ILE A 261 9.75 -2.86 -16.88
C ILE A 261 8.41 -2.65 -16.19
N GLY A 262 7.79 -1.51 -16.47
CA GLY A 262 6.48 -1.15 -15.94
C GLY A 262 5.38 -1.46 -16.96
N VAL A 263 4.26 -1.98 -16.48
CA VAL A 263 3.06 -2.27 -17.29
C VAL A 263 1.85 -1.69 -16.58
N ARG A 264 1.03 -0.92 -17.28
CA ARG A 264 -0.31 -0.55 -16.80
C ARG A 264 -1.35 -0.97 -17.82
N THR A 265 -2.54 -1.36 -17.37
CA THR A 265 -3.66 -1.54 -18.28
C THR A 265 -4.42 -0.23 -18.48
N ASN A 266 -4.98 -0.05 -19.68
CA ASN A 266 -5.97 0.98 -19.96
C ASN A 266 -7.40 0.43 -19.87
N SER A 267 -7.56 -0.85 -19.50
CA SER A 267 -8.85 -1.47 -19.27
C SER A 267 -9.50 -0.95 -17.99
N ASP A 268 -10.82 -0.73 -18.03
CA ASP A 268 -11.58 -0.34 -16.85
C ASP A 268 -11.68 -1.51 -15.87
N MET A 269 -11.29 -1.27 -14.62
CA MET A 269 -11.41 -2.27 -13.55
C MET A 269 -12.88 -2.55 -13.17
N GLY A 270 -13.81 -1.62 -13.45
CA GLY A 270 -15.23 -1.79 -13.25
C GLY A 270 -15.60 -2.26 -11.84
N HIS A 271 -16.27 -3.41 -11.75
CA HIS A 271 -16.66 -4.07 -10.50
C HIS A 271 -15.76 -5.26 -10.15
N GLN A 272 -14.55 -5.34 -10.73
CA GLN A 272 -13.56 -6.38 -10.39
C GLN A 272 -13.24 -6.35 -8.88
N ASP A 273 -13.08 -7.51 -8.29
CA ASP A 273 -12.44 -7.66 -6.98
C ASP A 273 -10.94 -7.47 -7.15
N CYS A 274 -10.44 -6.29 -6.79
CA CYS A 274 -9.03 -5.91 -7.02
C CYS A 274 -8.06 -6.84 -6.29
N TYR A 275 -8.43 -7.35 -5.10
CA TYR A 275 -7.57 -8.28 -4.38
C TYR A 275 -7.46 -9.63 -5.11
N ARG A 276 -8.60 -10.25 -5.46
CA ARG A 276 -8.60 -11.47 -6.27
C ARG A 276 -7.86 -11.26 -7.59
N TYR A 277 -8.10 -10.14 -8.25
CA TYR A 277 -7.46 -9.78 -9.52
C TYR A 277 -5.93 -9.68 -9.37
N SER A 278 -5.44 -9.00 -8.31
CA SER A 278 -4.00 -8.87 -8.05
C SER A 278 -3.33 -10.22 -7.79
N VAL A 279 -4.00 -11.12 -7.06
CA VAL A 279 -3.50 -12.48 -6.78
C VAL A 279 -3.37 -13.31 -8.07
N LEU A 280 -4.39 -13.26 -8.95
CA LEU A 280 -4.38 -13.96 -10.24
C LEU A 280 -3.29 -13.41 -11.18
N LEU A 281 -3.17 -12.08 -11.25
CA LEU A 281 -2.14 -11.43 -12.07
C LEU A 281 -0.73 -11.73 -11.55
N ARG A 282 -0.54 -11.70 -10.23
CA ARG A 282 0.72 -12.08 -9.59
C ARG A 282 1.08 -13.55 -9.91
N ALA A 283 0.12 -14.46 -9.84
CA ALA A 283 0.34 -15.87 -10.20
C ALA A 283 0.80 -16.01 -11.65
N LEU A 284 0.19 -15.32 -12.62
CA LEU A 284 0.60 -15.32 -14.02
C LEU A 284 2.06 -14.87 -14.18
N PHE A 285 2.41 -13.73 -13.59
CA PHE A 285 3.75 -13.17 -13.74
C PHE A 285 4.80 -13.98 -12.97
N THR A 286 4.44 -14.60 -11.85
CA THR A 286 5.31 -15.53 -11.13
C THR A 286 5.58 -16.80 -11.95
N MET A 287 4.57 -17.36 -12.64
CA MET A 287 4.82 -18.47 -13.59
C MET A 287 5.78 -18.06 -14.70
N MET A 288 5.68 -16.85 -15.24
CA MET A 288 6.49 -16.41 -16.37
C MET A 288 7.92 -15.99 -16.00
N PHE A 289 8.11 -15.41 -14.83
CA PHE A 289 9.35 -14.71 -14.44
C PHE A 289 9.90 -15.13 -13.08
N GLY A 290 9.12 -15.83 -12.23
CA GLY A 290 9.56 -16.28 -10.91
C GLY A 290 10.63 -17.40 -10.97
N TRP A 291 11.12 -17.77 -9.80
CA TRP A 291 12.22 -18.73 -9.60
C TRP A 291 12.02 -20.08 -10.27
N THR A 292 10.79 -20.53 -10.39
CA THR A 292 10.42 -21.81 -10.96
C THR A 292 10.25 -21.77 -12.47
N SER A 293 10.27 -20.58 -13.10
CA SER A 293 10.16 -20.44 -14.56
C SER A 293 11.44 -20.86 -15.26
N LYS A 294 11.30 -21.54 -16.41
CA LYS A 294 12.44 -21.91 -17.26
C LYS A 294 13.22 -20.68 -17.74
N ARG A 295 12.51 -19.58 -17.95
CA ARG A 295 13.11 -18.29 -18.33
C ARG A 295 14.04 -17.78 -17.24
N PHE A 296 13.59 -17.68 -15.99
CA PHE A 296 14.42 -17.23 -14.88
C PHE A 296 15.62 -18.15 -14.71
N GLN A 297 15.41 -19.46 -14.66
CA GLN A 297 16.48 -20.43 -14.48
C GLN A 297 17.56 -20.31 -15.56
N SER A 298 17.17 -20.23 -16.84
CA SER A 298 18.12 -20.08 -17.96
C SER A 298 18.92 -18.77 -17.87
N LEU A 299 18.29 -17.68 -17.48
CA LEU A 299 18.96 -16.39 -17.33
C LEU A 299 19.88 -16.34 -16.11
N TYR A 300 19.46 -16.97 -15.01
CA TYR A 300 20.23 -17.10 -13.78
C TYR A 300 21.48 -17.98 -14.00
N GLU A 301 21.34 -19.17 -14.61
CA GLU A 301 22.45 -20.08 -14.92
C GLU A 301 23.50 -19.45 -15.86
N THR A 302 23.06 -18.56 -16.76
CA THR A 302 23.95 -17.82 -17.66
C THR A 302 24.52 -16.52 -17.08
N GLY A 303 24.18 -16.20 -15.80
CA GLY A 303 24.64 -15.00 -15.11
C GLY A 303 24.13 -13.69 -15.69
N LYS A 304 23.00 -13.74 -16.42
CA LYS A 304 22.33 -12.57 -17.01
C LYS A 304 21.32 -11.92 -16.05
N LEU A 305 20.77 -12.69 -15.13
CA LEU A 305 19.98 -12.26 -13.99
C LEU A 305 20.56 -12.84 -12.72
N ASP A 306 20.25 -12.23 -11.61
CA ASP A 306 20.52 -12.71 -10.27
C ASP A 306 19.24 -12.75 -9.41
N SER A 307 19.38 -12.80 -8.10
CA SER A 307 18.25 -12.82 -7.16
C SER A 307 17.57 -11.49 -6.94
N SER A 308 17.99 -10.42 -7.62
CA SER A 308 17.41 -9.07 -7.51
C SER A 308 16.08 -8.90 -8.23
N LEU A 309 15.68 -9.87 -9.07
CA LEU A 309 14.39 -9.80 -9.77
C LEU A 309 13.25 -9.72 -8.76
N SER A 310 12.50 -8.63 -8.82
CA SER A 310 11.33 -8.37 -8.00
C SER A 310 10.11 -8.09 -8.87
N LEU A 311 8.94 -8.43 -8.35
CA LEU A 311 7.63 -8.23 -8.97
C LEU A 311 6.73 -7.44 -8.02
N GLU A 312 6.39 -6.24 -8.42
CA GLU A 312 5.39 -5.40 -7.77
C GLU A 312 4.08 -5.45 -8.57
N VAL A 313 2.95 -5.63 -7.88
CA VAL A 313 1.60 -5.64 -8.47
C VAL A 313 0.71 -4.77 -7.62
N GLU A 314 0.31 -3.64 -8.15
CA GLU A 314 -0.61 -2.70 -7.51
C GLU A 314 -1.88 -2.61 -8.35
N ILE A 315 -2.98 -3.07 -7.78
CA ILE A 315 -4.30 -3.09 -8.43
C ILE A 315 -5.31 -2.45 -7.49
N ASN A 316 -5.82 -1.31 -7.87
CA ASN A 316 -6.94 -0.67 -7.19
C ASN A 316 -7.86 0.03 -8.21
N ARG A 317 -8.98 0.59 -7.73
CA ARG A 317 -9.99 1.20 -8.61
C ARG A 317 -9.56 2.53 -9.22
N ARG A 318 -8.50 3.14 -8.69
CA ARG A 318 -8.04 4.47 -9.12
C ARG A 318 -6.90 4.40 -10.11
N PHE A 319 -6.03 3.40 -9.97
CA PHE A 319 -4.89 3.15 -10.85
C PHE A 319 -4.47 1.68 -10.71
N ASN A 320 -3.65 1.23 -11.63
CA ASN A 320 -3.10 -0.11 -11.63
C ASN A 320 -1.74 -0.14 -12.32
N PHE A 321 -0.82 -0.90 -11.79
CA PHE A 321 0.44 -1.18 -12.46
C PHE A 321 1.03 -2.51 -12.01
N LEU A 322 1.90 -3.02 -12.85
CA LEU A 322 2.81 -4.09 -12.54
C LEU A 322 4.20 -3.62 -12.89
N MET A 323 5.18 -3.91 -12.04
CA MET A 323 6.56 -3.53 -12.25
C MET A 323 7.49 -4.71 -11.98
N LEU A 324 8.37 -5.00 -12.93
CA LEU A 324 9.48 -5.96 -12.77
C LEU A 324 10.76 -5.13 -12.66
N THR A 325 11.50 -5.29 -11.58
CA THR A 325 12.80 -4.64 -11.37
C THR A 325 13.90 -5.69 -11.23
N MET A 326 15.09 -5.39 -11.73
CA MET A 326 16.22 -6.32 -11.69
C MET A 326 17.56 -5.66 -11.96
N ASP A 327 18.62 -6.26 -11.44
CA ASP A 327 20.00 -5.96 -11.84
C ASP A 327 20.41 -6.87 -13.00
N THR A 328 20.96 -6.30 -14.07
CA THR A 328 21.39 -7.11 -15.22
C THR A 328 22.47 -6.41 -16.03
N LYS A 329 23.45 -7.18 -16.49
CA LYS A 329 24.51 -6.67 -17.40
C LYS A 329 24.04 -6.45 -18.83
N GLU A 330 22.86 -6.98 -19.19
CA GLU A 330 22.29 -6.93 -20.53
C GLU A 330 20.88 -6.31 -20.55
N PRO A 331 20.68 -5.08 -20.03
CA PRO A 331 19.33 -4.52 -19.83
C PRO A 331 18.50 -4.46 -21.13
N VAL A 332 19.12 -4.10 -22.27
CA VAL A 332 18.41 -4.02 -23.56
C VAL A 332 17.93 -5.39 -24.04
N SER A 333 18.78 -6.43 -23.90
CA SER A 333 18.43 -7.80 -24.30
C SER A 333 17.33 -8.37 -23.42
N ILE A 334 17.46 -8.19 -22.11
CA ILE A 334 16.47 -8.66 -21.11
C ILE A 334 15.14 -7.94 -21.28
N SER A 335 15.14 -6.61 -21.42
CA SER A 335 13.91 -5.84 -21.67
C SER A 335 13.17 -6.37 -22.91
N HIS A 336 13.89 -6.57 -24.02
CA HIS A 336 13.27 -7.11 -25.24
C HIS A 336 12.64 -8.50 -25.00
N GLN A 337 13.35 -9.42 -24.30
CA GLN A 337 12.86 -10.75 -24.01
C GLN A 337 11.62 -10.72 -23.11
N PHE A 338 11.63 -9.91 -22.05
CA PHE A 338 10.52 -9.81 -21.09
C PHE A 338 9.29 -9.19 -21.73
N ARG A 339 9.44 -8.09 -22.47
CA ARG A 339 8.34 -7.45 -23.20
C ARG A 339 7.70 -8.38 -24.22
N LYS A 340 8.52 -9.16 -24.96
CA LYS A 340 8.03 -10.16 -25.89
C LYS A 340 7.28 -11.29 -25.16
N ALA A 341 7.77 -11.72 -24.01
CA ALA A 341 7.08 -12.73 -23.20
C ALA A 341 5.73 -12.22 -22.69
N ILE A 342 5.68 -10.99 -22.13
CA ILE A 342 4.45 -10.36 -21.67
C ILE A 342 3.41 -10.32 -22.81
N GLN A 343 3.81 -9.88 -24.01
CA GLN A 343 2.91 -9.81 -25.16
C GLN A 343 2.41 -11.18 -25.66
N ASN A 344 3.12 -12.26 -25.36
CA ASN A 344 2.78 -13.62 -25.80
C ASN A 344 2.46 -14.55 -24.62
N PHE A 345 2.04 -14.01 -23.50
CA PHE A 345 1.86 -14.73 -22.24
C PHE A 345 0.98 -15.99 -22.40
N ALA A 346 -0.13 -15.91 -23.16
CA ALA A 346 -1.08 -17.00 -23.32
C ALA A 346 -0.49 -18.24 -24.05
N THR A 347 0.68 -18.09 -24.72
CA THR A 347 1.39 -19.18 -25.41
C THR A 347 2.74 -19.45 -24.78
N ASP A 348 3.04 -18.87 -23.63
CA ASP A 348 4.28 -19.11 -22.90
C ASP A 348 4.31 -20.52 -22.32
N SER A 349 5.44 -21.22 -22.50
CA SER A 349 5.58 -22.61 -22.06
C SER A 349 5.59 -22.79 -20.54
N ASP A 350 5.77 -21.71 -19.78
CA ASP A 350 5.72 -21.71 -18.33
C ASP A 350 4.31 -21.46 -17.81
N VAL A 351 3.37 -21.02 -18.65
CA VAL A 351 1.95 -20.83 -18.31
C VAL A 351 1.21 -22.15 -18.55
N SER A 352 1.11 -22.98 -17.52
CA SER A 352 0.52 -24.32 -17.58
C SER A 352 -0.14 -24.70 -16.26
N GLU A 353 -1.11 -25.63 -16.28
CA GLU A 353 -1.79 -26.14 -15.08
C GLU A 353 -0.77 -26.70 -14.05
N GLU A 354 0.22 -27.48 -14.50
CA GLU A 354 1.21 -28.07 -13.62
C GLU A 354 2.04 -26.99 -12.91
N HIS A 355 2.42 -25.93 -13.62
CA HIS A 355 3.17 -24.83 -13.02
C HIS A 355 2.29 -23.97 -12.13
N LEU A 356 1.02 -23.75 -12.49
CA LEU A 356 0.06 -23.04 -11.64
C LEU A 356 -0.13 -23.74 -10.28
N ASP A 357 -0.21 -25.07 -10.25
CA ASP A 357 -0.33 -25.82 -8.99
C ASP A 357 0.91 -25.63 -8.08
N LEU A 358 2.08 -25.50 -8.67
CA LEU A 358 3.30 -25.16 -7.94
C LEU A 358 3.23 -23.76 -7.35
N ILE A 359 2.84 -22.75 -8.16
CA ILE A 359 2.69 -21.36 -7.72
C ILE A 359 1.61 -21.22 -6.64
N LYS A 360 0.50 -21.93 -6.76
CA LYS A 360 -0.54 -21.96 -5.71
C LYS A 360 0.03 -22.45 -4.38
N SER A 361 0.88 -23.45 -4.41
CA SER A 361 1.53 -23.99 -3.21
C SER A 361 2.53 -22.99 -2.61
N GLU A 362 3.28 -22.27 -3.45
CA GLU A 362 4.21 -21.22 -3.06
C GLU A 362 3.45 -20.06 -2.37
N ILE A 363 2.45 -19.46 -3.02
CA ILE A 363 1.64 -18.36 -2.48
C ILE A 363 0.98 -18.76 -1.15
N TYR A 364 0.45 -20.00 -1.05
CA TYR A 364 -0.15 -20.48 0.18
C TYR A 364 0.88 -20.63 1.31
N GLY A 365 2.06 -21.17 0.98
CA GLY A 365 3.16 -21.31 1.96
C GLY A 365 3.64 -19.97 2.50
N GLU A 366 3.84 -18.98 1.62
CA GLU A 366 4.20 -17.61 1.99
C GLU A 366 3.13 -16.97 2.87
N PHE A 367 1.86 -17.11 2.50
CA PHE A 367 0.75 -16.58 3.28
C PHE A 367 0.72 -17.17 4.69
N ILE A 368 0.79 -18.50 4.84
CA ILE A 368 0.79 -19.14 6.17
C ILE A 368 2.01 -18.71 7.00
N HIS A 369 3.17 -18.54 6.37
CA HIS A 369 4.36 -18.02 7.04
C HIS A 369 4.14 -16.60 7.55
N SER A 370 3.58 -15.73 6.72
CA SER A 370 3.32 -14.31 7.03
C SER A 370 2.26 -14.12 8.12
N MET A 371 1.35 -15.08 8.32
CA MET A 371 0.37 -15.10 9.41
C MET A 371 1.01 -15.21 10.81
N ASN A 372 2.32 -15.43 10.91
CA ASN A 372 3.08 -15.36 12.16
C ASN A 372 3.57 -13.94 12.51
N SER A 373 3.32 -12.93 11.67
CA SER A 373 3.63 -11.53 11.93
C SER A 373 2.33 -10.74 12.16
N LEU A 374 2.16 -10.18 13.36
CA LEU A 374 1.01 -9.31 13.68
C LEU A 374 1.03 -8.05 12.82
N GLU A 375 2.22 -7.49 12.58
CA GLU A 375 2.41 -6.32 11.71
C GLU A 375 1.93 -6.61 10.28
N PHE A 376 2.38 -7.74 9.69
CA PHE A 376 1.93 -8.16 8.37
C PHE A 376 0.40 -8.27 8.30
N ILE A 377 -0.20 -8.98 9.26
CA ILE A 377 -1.66 -9.16 9.31
C ILE A 377 -2.37 -7.80 9.34
N ALA A 378 -1.92 -6.89 10.22
CA ALA A 378 -2.56 -5.60 10.41
C ALA A 378 -2.44 -4.71 9.17
N THR A 379 -1.25 -4.59 8.59
CA THR A 379 -0.99 -3.70 7.45
C THR A 379 -1.60 -4.23 6.15
N GLN A 380 -1.52 -5.55 5.90
CA GLN A 380 -2.11 -6.14 4.70
C GLN A 380 -3.63 -6.21 4.76
N TYR A 381 -4.22 -6.43 5.95
CA TYR A 381 -5.67 -6.41 6.12
C TYR A 381 -6.26 -5.03 5.78
N GLN A 382 -5.62 -3.96 6.22
CA GLN A 382 -6.05 -2.58 5.96
C GLN A 382 -6.06 -2.24 4.46
N SER A 383 -5.10 -2.76 3.71
CA SER A 383 -4.98 -2.49 2.27
C SER A 383 -6.17 -3.00 1.45
N HIS A 384 -6.98 -3.92 2.01
CA HIS A 384 -8.05 -4.61 1.31
C HIS A 384 -9.42 -4.46 1.98
N SER A 385 -9.62 -3.43 2.80
CA SER A 385 -10.81 -3.29 3.66
C SER A 385 -12.15 -3.21 2.91
N ASP A 386 -12.15 -2.67 1.69
CA ASP A 386 -13.36 -2.48 0.87
C ASP A 386 -13.69 -3.67 -0.05
N GLU A 387 -12.86 -4.73 -0.03
CA GLU A 387 -12.91 -5.86 -0.97
C GLU A 387 -12.83 -7.20 -0.22
N THR A 388 -12.45 -8.25 -0.94
CA THR A 388 -12.19 -9.56 -0.36
C THR A 388 -11.07 -9.45 0.68
N PRO A 389 -11.31 -9.85 1.93
CA PRO A 389 -10.32 -9.69 2.98
C PRO A 389 -9.12 -10.63 2.81
N LEU A 390 -7.97 -10.23 3.38
CA LEU A 390 -6.72 -11.01 3.39
C LEU A 390 -6.94 -12.51 3.71
N PHE A 391 -7.82 -12.82 4.67
CA PHE A 391 -8.07 -14.19 5.14
C PHE A 391 -8.84 -15.07 4.15
N ASP A 392 -9.38 -14.50 3.07
CA ASP A 392 -10.00 -15.26 1.97
C ASP A 392 -8.96 -15.72 0.92
N LEU A 393 -7.66 -15.34 1.04
CA LEU A 393 -6.60 -15.77 0.12
C LEU A 393 -6.54 -17.30 -0.06
N PRO A 394 -6.62 -18.15 0.98
CA PRO A 394 -6.65 -19.59 0.80
C PRO A 394 -7.81 -20.08 -0.09
N LYS A 395 -8.96 -19.42 -0.01
CA LYS A 395 -10.11 -19.71 -0.87
C LYS A 395 -9.85 -19.30 -2.32
N ILE A 396 -9.29 -18.09 -2.52
CA ILE A 396 -8.90 -17.62 -3.87
C ILE A 396 -7.94 -18.61 -4.52
N ILE A 397 -6.91 -19.05 -3.78
CA ILE A 397 -5.91 -20.02 -4.28
C ILE A 397 -6.57 -21.36 -4.63
N GLN A 398 -7.48 -21.84 -3.78
CA GLN A 398 -8.17 -23.12 -4.01
C GLN A 398 -9.07 -23.07 -5.27
N GLU A 399 -9.79 -21.96 -5.46
CA GLU A 399 -10.72 -21.77 -6.57
C GLU A 399 -10.06 -21.34 -7.88
N MET A 400 -8.80 -20.84 -7.82
CA MET A 400 -8.05 -20.35 -8.97
C MET A 400 -7.84 -21.46 -10.02
N THR A 401 -8.20 -21.15 -11.26
CA THR A 401 -7.96 -22.00 -12.44
C THR A 401 -7.01 -21.32 -13.41
N LEU A 402 -6.42 -22.07 -14.34
CA LEU A 402 -5.58 -21.48 -15.39
C LEU A 402 -6.42 -20.56 -16.31
N ASP A 403 -7.69 -20.91 -16.57
CA ASP A 403 -8.59 -20.08 -17.35
C ASP A 403 -8.83 -18.72 -16.67
N ASP A 404 -9.05 -18.68 -15.34
CA ASP A 404 -9.17 -17.41 -14.60
C ASP A 404 -7.89 -16.56 -14.72
N VAL A 405 -6.72 -17.19 -14.61
CA VAL A 405 -5.41 -16.50 -14.71
C VAL A 405 -5.21 -15.95 -16.13
N LEU A 406 -5.58 -16.71 -17.16
CA LEU A 406 -5.50 -16.25 -18.56
C LEU A 406 -6.50 -15.14 -18.85
N GLU A 407 -7.73 -15.21 -18.32
CA GLU A 407 -8.74 -14.15 -18.45
C GLU A 407 -8.26 -12.82 -17.87
N VAL A 408 -7.70 -12.85 -16.66
CA VAL A 408 -7.08 -11.66 -16.02
C VAL A 408 -5.88 -11.18 -16.83
N GLY A 409 -5.05 -12.11 -17.33
CA GLY A 409 -3.93 -11.78 -18.22
C GLY A 409 -4.38 -11.05 -19.48
N HIS A 410 -5.41 -11.53 -20.18
CA HIS A 410 -5.99 -10.87 -21.35
C HIS A 410 -6.57 -9.50 -20.99
N HIS A 411 -7.34 -9.39 -19.91
CA HIS A 411 -7.91 -8.12 -19.47
C HIS A 411 -6.82 -7.08 -19.16
N PHE A 412 -5.72 -7.48 -18.52
CA PHE A 412 -4.63 -6.58 -18.14
C PHE A 412 -3.70 -6.24 -19.30
N ILE A 413 -3.27 -7.26 -20.09
CA ILE A 413 -2.17 -7.12 -21.04
C ILE A 413 -2.62 -6.65 -22.43
N ASP A 414 -3.78 -7.11 -22.95
CA ASP A 414 -4.19 -6.85 -24.33
C ASP A 414 -4.41 -5.37 -24.62
N ASN A 415 -4.72 -4.56 -23.59
CA ASN A 415 -4.90 -3.12 -23.69
C ASN A 415 -3.88 -2.37 -22.81
N SER A 416 -2.67 -2.91 -22.67
CA SER A 416 -1.66 -2.34 -21.79
C SER A 416 -0.67 -1.41 -22.53
N GLU A 417 -0.08 -0.51 -21.75
CA GLU A 417 1.11 0.22 -22.10
C GLU A 417 2.29 -0.32 -21.30
N ILE A 418 3.43 -0.53 -21.99
CA ILE A 418 4.67 -1.03 -21.39
C ILE A 418 5.74 0.03 -21.50
N VAL A 419 6.39 0.35 -20.38
CA VAL A 419 7.52 1.26 -20.30
C VAL A 419 8.77 0.53 -19.82
N GLU A 420 9.95 1.08 -20.12
CA GLU A 420 11.20 0.66 -19.52
C GLU A 420 11.99 1.86 -19.00
N PHE A 421 12.62 1.67 -17.87
CA PHE A 421 13.57 2.62 -17.30
C PHE A 421 14.84 1.88 -16.92
N THR A 422 15.99 2.49 -17.25
CA THR A 422 17.30 1.86 -16.98
C THR A 422 18.22 2.86 -16.29
N ILE A 423 18.84 2.42 -15.20
CA ILE A 423 19.95 3.13 -14.56
C ILE A 423 21.24 2.46 -15.00
N PHE A 424 22.11 3.21 -15.66
CA PHE A 424 23.44 2.75 -16.06
C PHE A 424 24.49 3.24 -15.07
N PRO A 425 25.59 2.48 -14.86
CA PRO A 425 26.76 2.99 -14.15
C PRO A 425 27.29 4.30 -14.77
N LEU A 426 27.87 5.18 -13.89
CA LEU A 426 28.51 6.43 -14.31
C LEU A 426 29.64 6.23 -15.31
#